data_bff232768e60066509157e13427aea3f
#
_entry.id   bff232768e60066509157e13427aea3f
#
_cell.length_a   1.000
_cell.length_b   1.000
_cell.length_c   1.000
_cell.angle_alpha   90.00
_cell.angle_beta   90.00
_cell.angle_gamma   90.00
#
_symmetry.space_group_name_H-M   'P 1'
#
loop_
_entity.id
_entity.type
_entity.pdbx_description
1 polymer ?
#
loop_
_entity_poly.entity_id
_entity_poly.type
_entity_poly.pdbx_seq_one_letter_code
_entity_poly.pdbx_strand_id
1 'polypeptide(L)'
;VGWLRNLGVFLHQEALAEKAVVQEMDKLFAFAGKVKKITQGKRCVVCIGRMLMYFHPAGILETLSRLEMQVEAIILFDNYNPKERKLMVEAVSAQCQAPIIDQTAGQQLLETVDLVLTTHEITNNQDIKQIFLPMLPLVGTSGEIEFMDCIYKTLCRRGEKGGIVYV
;
A
#
# COMPACT_ATOMS: atom_id res chain seq x y z
N VAL A 1 2.75 -9.22 13.59
CA VAL A 1 3.54 -9.16 14.84
C VAL A 1 2.68 -9.51 16.06
N GLY A 2 1.50 -8.89 16.24
CA GLY A 2 0.64 -9.13 17.41
C GLY A 2 0.24 -10.58 17.63
N TRP A 3 -0.09 -11.32 16.58
CA TRP A 3 -0.48 -12.73 16.70
C TRP A 3 0.65 -13.62 17.23
N LEU A 4 1.92 -13.33 16.86
CA LEU A 4 3.08 -14.07 17.40
C LEU A 4 3.21 -13.90 18.91
N ARG A 5 3.02 -12.67 19.42
CA ARG A 5 3.02 -12.40 20.85
C ARG A 5 1.89 -13.13 21.56
N ASN A 6 0.69 -13.07 21.00
CA ASN A 6 -0.47 -13.80 21.55
C ASN A 6 -0.23 -15.31 21.57
N LEU A 7 0.38 -15.87 20.52
CA LEU A 7 0.75 -17.28 20.47
C LEU A 7 1.81 -17.61 21.54
N GLY A 8 2.80 -16.74 21.74
CA GLY A 8 3.80 -16.86 22.78
C GLY A 8 3.18 -16.96 24.17
N VAL A 9 2.23 -16.08 24.47
CA VAL A 9 1.46 -16.12 25.73
C VAL A 9 0.69 -17.42 25.87
N PHE A 10 -0.03 -17.83 24.82
CA PHE A 10 -0.81 -19.08 24.84
C PHE A 10 0.04 -20.33 25.06
N LEU A 11 1.25 -20.36 24.52
CA LEU A 11 2.18 -21.48 24.63
C LEU A 11 3.17 -21.36 25.80
N HIS A 12 3.07 -20.33 26.63
CA HIS A 12 4.04 -20.00 27.70
C HIS A 12 5.49 -19.89 27.17
N GLN A 13 5.65 -19.26 25.99
CA GLN A 13 6.93 -19.08 25.27
C GLN A 13 7.12 -17.61 24.86
N GLU A 14 6.80 -16.68 25.75
CA GLU A 14 6.81 -15.22 25.47
C GLU A 14 8.17 -14.74 25.00
N ALA A 15 9.24 -15.21 25.66
CA ALA A 15 10.61 -14.82 25.30
C ALA A 15 11.01 -15.28 23.90
N LEU A 16 10.59 -16.48 23.49
CA LEU A 16 10.84 -17.01 22.16
C LEU A 16 10.03 -16.25 21.10
N ALA A 17 8.78 -15.95 21.41
CA ALA A 17 7.91 -15.16 20.55
C ALA A 17 8.46 -13.74 20.31
N GLU A 18 8.91 -13.07 21.38
CA GLU A 18 9.50 -11.74 21.26
C GLU A 18 10.81 -11.75 20.44
N LYS A 19 11.66 -12.76 20.66
CA LYS A 19 12.86 -12.93 19.82
C LYS A 19 12.51 -13.08 18.33
N ALA A 20 11.50 -13.88 18.01
CA ALA A 20 11.03 -14.04 16.62
C ALA A 20 10.47 -12.73 16.05
N VAL A 21 9.70 -11.98 16.85
CA VAL A 21 9.18 -10.67 16.48
C VAL A 21 10.32 -9.70 16.14
N VAL A 22 11.31 -9.59 17.00
CA VAL A 22 12.48 -8.71 16.77
C VAL A 22 13.19 -9.09 15.47
N GLN A 23 13.46 -10.38 15.26
CA GLN A 23 14.13 -10.84 14.03
C GLN A 23 13.34 -10.50 12.76
N GLU A 24 12.02 -10.66 12.78
CA GLU A 24 11.17 -10.32 11.63
C GLU A 24 11.10 -8.80 11.39
N MET A 25 11.03 -8.01 12.46
CA MET A 25 11.05 -6.55 12.34
C MET A 25 12.40 -6.03 11.83
N ASP A 26 13.51 -6.61 12.27
CA ASP A 26 14.84 -6.25 11.78
C ASP A 26 14.98 -6.50 10.27
N LYS A 27 14.47 -7.64 9.77
CA LYS A 27 14.43 -7.94 8.33
C LYS A 27 13.62 -6.89 7.57
N LEU A 28 12.42 -6.57 8.10
CA LEU A 28 11.52 -5.58 7.51
C LEU A 28 12.19 -4.20 7.41
N PHE A 29 12.76 -3.71 8.51
CA PHE A 29 13.41 -2.40 8.55
C PHE A 29 14.67 -2.34 7.69
N ALA A 30 15.46 -3.40 7.67
CA ALA A 30 16.63 -3.49 6.81
C ALA A 30 16.25 -3.43 5.32
N PHE A 31 15.15 -4.10 4.94
CA PHE A 31 14.65 -4.07 3.57
C PHE A 31 14.04 -2.70 3.23
N ALA A 32 13.20 -2.16 4.11
CA ALA A 32 12.62 -0.82 3.96
C ALA A 32 13.70 0.25 3.78
N GLY A 33 14.80 0.19 4.55
CA GLY A 33 15.91 1.11 4.42
C GLY A 33 16.62 1.07 3.06
N LYS A 34 16.63 -0.09 2.38
CA LYS A 34 17.14 -0.20 1.01
C LYS A 34 16.19 0.42 -0.02
N VAL A 35 14.90 0.10 0.10
CA VAL A 35 13.87 0.60 -0.81
C VAL A 35 13.67 2.10 -0.68
N LYS A 36 13.71 2.62 0.54
CA LYS A 36 13.56 4.04 0.86
C LYS A 36 14.51 4.95 0.09
N LYS A 37 15.73 4.50 -0.23
CA LYS A 37 16.68 5.26 -1.06
C LYS A 37 16.14 5.62 -2.45
N ILE A 38 15.16 4.86 -2.94
CA ILE A 38 14.53 5.05 -4.25
C ILE A 38 13.16 5.71 -4.13
N THR A 39 12.45 5.44 -3.02
CA THR A 39 11.05 5.85 -2.83
C THR A 39 10.89 7.17 -2.11
N GLN A 40 11.88 7.59 -1.33
CA GLN A 40 11.82 8.84 -0.56
C GLN A 40 11.50 10.05 -1.43
N GLY A 41 10.40 10.74 -1.10
CA GLY A 41 9.92 11.90 -1.85
C GLY A 41 9.25 11.57 -3.18
N LYS A 42 9.14 10.29 -3.56
CA LYS A 42 8.37 9.88 -4.73
C LYS A 42 6.88 10.07 -4.47
N ARG A 43 6.17 10.58 -5.47
CA ARG A 43 4.74 10.88 -5.38
C ARG A 43 3.91 9.70 -5.86
N CYS A 44 2.87 9.38 -5.12
CA CYS A 44 1.95 8.33 -5.51
C CYS A 44 0.49 8.71 -5.27
N VAL A 45 -0.40 8.01 -5.96
CA VAL A 45 -1.85 8.06 -5.77
C VAL A 45 -2.34 6.64 -5.47
N VAL A 46 -3.30 6.53 -4.54
CA VAL A 46 -3.94 5.27 -4.22
C VAL A 46 -5.39 5.31 -4.69
N CYS A 47 -5.74 4.43 -5.64
CA CYS A 47 -7.06 4.33 -6.22
C CYS A 47 -7.80 3.13 -5.62
N ILE A 48 -8.89 3.37 -4.92
CA ILE A 48 -9.62 2.35 -4.18
C ILE A 48 -11.06 2.23 -4.72
N GLY A 49 -11.39 1.07 -5.25
CA GLY A 49 -12.73 0.76 -5.73
C GLY A 49 -13.32 -0.51 -5.11
N ARG A 50 -12.64 -1.12 -4.12
CA ARG A 50 -13.12 -2.32 -3.41
C ARG A 50 -13.64 -1.97 -2.03
N MET A 51 -14.69 -2.67 -1.58
CA MET A 51 -15.24 -2.51 -0.24
C MET A 51 -14.23 -2.97 0.83
N LEU A 52 -14.34 -2.41 2.05
CA LEU A 52 -13.46 -2.76 3.19
C LEU A 52 -13.42 -4.26 3.52
N MET A 53 -14.50 -4.99 3.23
CA MET A 53 -14.52 -6.45 3.44
C MET A 53 -13.57 -7.22 2.52
N TYR A 54 -13.17 -6.62 1.40
CA TYR A 54 -12.24 -7.21 0.43
C TYR A 54 -10.89 -6.53 0.39
N PHE A 55 -10.82 -5.31 0.91
CA PHE A 55 -9.60 -4.52 0.88
C PHE A 55 -9.55 -3.52 2.04
N HIS A 56 -8.55 -3.66 2.90
CA HIS A 56 -8.32 -2.72 4.00
C HIS A 56 -7.08 -1.87 3.70
N PRO A 57 -7.21 -0.55 3.56
CA PRO A 57 -6.13 0.31 3.09
C PRO A 57 -5.01 0.53 4.10
N ALA A 58 -5.22 0.26 5.40
CA ALA A 58 -4.28 0.64 6.46
C ALA A 58 -2.86 0.12 6.23
N GLY A 59 -2.70 -1.16 5.91
CA GLY A 59 -1.38 -1.77 5.70
C GLY A 59 -0.63 -1.16 4.51
N ILE A 60 -1.35 -0.83 3.44
CA ILE A 60 -0.77 -0.18 2.25
C ILE A 60 -0.28 1.23 2.63
N LEU A 61 -1.12 2.03 3.28
CA LEU A 61 -0.79 3.40 3.68
C LEU A 61 0.35 3.43 4.70
N GLU A 62 0.39 2.49 5.64
CA GLU A 62 1.49 2.33 6.59
C GLU A 62 2.81 2.03 5.86
N THR A 63 2.79 1.12 4.89
CA THR A 63 3.98 0.80 4.08
C THR A 63 4.46 2.00 3.28
N LEU A 64 3.56 2.74 2.63
CA LEU A 64 3.92 3.97 1.91
C LEU A 64 4.54 5.03 2.83
N SER A 65 3.98 5.21 4.03
CA SER A 65 4.55 6.09 5.05
C SER A 65 5.95 5.64 5.48
N ARG A 66 6.15 4.33 5.72
CA ARG A 66 7.46 3.75 6.06
C ARG A 66 8.51 3.97 4.98
N LEU A 67 8.10 3.96 3.71
CA LEU A 67 8.94 4.23 2.55
C LEU A 67 9.13 5.72 2.25
N GLU A 68 8.56 6.61 3.06
CA GLU A 68 8.57 8.07 2.88
C GLU A 68 8.08 8.52 1.49
N MET A 69 7.13 7.79 0.93
CA MET A 69 6.42 8.21 -0.27
C MET A 69 5.38 9.28 0.06
N GLN A 70 5.22 10.23 -0.85
CA GLN A 70 4.20 11.27 -0.76
C GLN A 70 2.90 10.79 -1.40
N VAL A 71 1.88 10.55 -0.57
CA VAL A 71 0.54 10.23 -1.08
C VAL A 71 -0.15 11.54 -1.45
N GLU A 72 -0.25 11.84 -2.73
CA GLU A 72 -0.85 13.10 -3.23
C GLU A 72 -2.36 13.11 -3.06
N ALA A 73 -3.01 11.98 -3.29
CA ALA A 73 -4.43 11.81 -3.09
C ALA A 73 -4.81 10.33 -2.92
N ILE A 74 -5.97 10.13 -2.33
CA ILE A 74 -6.71 8.87 -2.36
C ILE A 74 -7.92 9.06 -3.27
N ILE A 75 -7.99 8.29 -4.36
CA ILE A 75 -9.10 8.34 -5.30
C ILE A 75 -10.07 7.23 -4.94
N LEU A 76 -11.30 7.59 -4.56
CA LEU A 76 -12.38 6.64 -4.37
C LEU A 76 -13.22 6.55 -5.64
N PHE A 77 -13.37 5.34 -6.18
CA PHE A 77 -14.25 5.11 -7.31
C PHE A 77 -15.73 5.25 -6.93
N ASP A 78 -16.57 5.60 -7.89
CA ASP A 78 -17.99 5.90 -7.68
C ASP A 78 -18.91 4.68 -7.51
N ASN A 79 -18.33 3.49 -7.34
CA ASN A 79 -19.05 2.23 -7.15
C ASN A 79 -19.48 1.97 -5.70
N TYR A 80 -19.26 2.90 -4.79
CA TYR A 80 -19.67 2.81 -3.39
C TYR A 80 -21.05 3.39 -3.19
N ASN A 81 -21.90 2.70 -2.39
CA ASN A 81 -23.05 3.35 -1.81
C ASN A 81 -22.62 4.37 -0.71
N PRO A 82 -23.49 5.34 -0.34
CA PRO A 82 -23.10 6.39 0.61
C PRO A 82 -22.58 5.88 1.95
N LYS A 83 -23.13 4.78 2.46
CA LYS A 83 -22.71 4.17 3.73
C LYS A 83 -21.31 3.57 3.65
N GLU A 84 -21.06 2.82 2.59
CA GLU A 84 -19.74 2.22 2.32
C GLU A 84 -18.67 3.29 2.07
N ARG A 85 -19.02 4.32 1.28
CA ARG A 85 -18.13 5.46 1.05
C ARG A 85 -17.73 6.13 2.36
N LYS A 86 -18.67 6.36 3.26
CA LYS A 86 -18.39 6.94 4.58
C LYS A 86 -17.40 6.08 5.38
N LEU A 87 -17.64 4.77 5.46
CA LEU A 87 -16.75 3.85 6.16
C LEU A 87 -15.34 3.82 5.54
N MET A 88 -15.25 3.85 4.21
CA MET A 88 -13.96 3.89 3.52
C MET A 88 -13.22 5.20 3.79
N VAL A 89 -13.92 6.34 3.76
CA VAL A 89 -13.35 7.65 4.08
C VAL A 89 -12.82 7.65 5.52
N GLU A 90 -13.58 7.15 6.48
CA GLU A 90 -13.14 7.04 7.88
C GLU A 90 -11.90 6.17 8.04
N ALA A 91 -11.87 5.00 7.39
CA ALA A 91 -10.74 4.08 7.45
C ALA A 91 -9.47 4.67 6.84
N VAL A 92 -9.58 5.39 5.73
CA VAL A 92 -8.46 6.04 5.06
C VAL A 92 -7.96 7.24 5.86
N SER A 93 -8.86 8.12 6.32
CA SER A 93 -8.52 9.33 7.07
C SER A 93 -7.86 9.03 8.42
N ALA A 94 -8.10 7.85 8.98
CA ALA A 94 -7.42 7.39 10.19
C ALA A 94 -5.92 7.09 9.97
N GLN A 95 -5.50 6.89 8.72
CA GLN A 95 -4.15 6.44 8.37
C GLN A 95 -3.37 7.45 7.54
N CYS A 96 -4.02 8.36 6.85
CA CYS A 96 -3.39 9.26 5.89
C CYS A 96 -4.09 10.63 5.87
N GLN A 97 -3.29 11.69 5.77
CA GLN A 97 -3.76 13.07 5.66
C GLN A 97 -3.98 13.54 4.21
N ALA A 98 -3.71 12.66 3.23
CA ALA A 98 -3.90 12.99 1.83
C ALA A 98 -5.39 13.28 1.52
N PRO A 99 -5.68 14.21 0.59
CA PRO A 99 -7.06 14.51 0.21
C PRO A 99 -7.72 13.28 -0.41
N ILE A 100 -8.99 13.08 -0.07
CA ILE A 100 -9.83 12.04 -0.65
C ILE A 100 -10.69 12.69 -1.72
N ILE A 101 -10.51 12.25 -2.95
CA ILE A 101 -11.17 12.83 -4.14
C ILE A 101 -11.93 11.75 -4.92
N ASP A 102 -12.81 12.18 -5.81
CA ASP A 102 -13.51 11.30 -6.74
C ASP A 102 -12.65 10.95 -7.97
N GLN A 103 -13.11 10.01 -8.76
CA GLN A 103 -12.41 9.54 -9.95
C GLN A 103 -12.20 10.63 -10.99
N THR A 104 -13.19 11.52 -11.18
CA THR A 104 -13.14 12.59 -12.19
C THR A 104 -12.07 13.62 -11.81
N ALA A 105 -12.07 14.07 -10.57
CA ALA A 105 -11.08 15.02 -10.07
C ALA A 105 -9.65 14.41 -10.04
N GLY A 106 -9.56 13.10 -9.82
CA GLY A 106 -8.28 12.39 -9.74
C GLY A 106 -7.59 12.11 -11.06
N GLN A 107 -8.30 12.17 -12.18
CA GLN A 107 -7.77 11.71 -13.47
C GLN A 107 -6.52 12.49 -13.92
N GLN A 108 -6.47 13.79 -13.70
CA GLN A 108 -5.30 14.61 -14.05
C GLN A 108 -4.08 14.32 -13.16
N LEU A 109 -4.28 13.89 -11.92
CA LEU A 109 -3.20 13.55 -11.01
C LEU A 109 -2.46 12.28 -11.42
N LEU A 110 -3.14 11.33 -12.06
CA LEU A 110 -2.55 10.05 -12.45
C LEU A 110 -1.33 10.22 -13.37
N GLU A 111 -1.32 11.25 -14.21
CA GLU A 111 -0.23 11.53 -15.16
C GLU A 111 0.96 12.26 -14.52
N THR A 112 0.78 12.81 -13.32
CA THR A 112 1.78 13.67 -12.66
C THR A 112 2.57 12.97 -11.56
N VAL A 113 2.17 11.74 -11.17
CA VAL A 113 2.80 11.00 -10.10
C VAL A 113 3.80 9.97 -10.60
N ASP A 114 4.69 9.52 -9.72
CA ASP A 114 5.69 8.50 -10.03
C ASP A 114 5.10 7.08 -10.03
N LEU A 115 4.02 6.85 -9.27
CA LEU A 115 3.40 5.54 -9.08
C LEU A 115 1.91 5.65 -8.78
N VAL A 116 1.13 4.78 -9.39
CA VAL A 116 -0.28 4.57 -9.07
C VAL A 116 -0.45 3.19 -8.45
N LEU A 117 -1.06 3.14 -7.25
CA LEU A 117 -1.49 1.89 -6.62
C LEU A 117 -3.00 1.79 -6.78
N THR A 118 -3.50 0.70 -7.31
CA THR A 118 -4.91 0.62 -7.69
C THR A 118 -5.52 -0.75 -7.40
N THR A 119 -6.77 -0.77 -6.95
CA THR A 119 -7.56 -1.99 -6.81
C THR A 119 -8.35 -2.35 -8.07
N HIS A 120 -8.30 -1.48 -9.08
CA HIS A 120 -8.96 -1.67 -10.38
C HIS A 120 -7.99 -1.29 -11.49
N GLU A 121 -8.10 -1.95 -12.62
CA GLU A 121 -7.30 -1.61 -13.79
C GLU A 121 -7.67 -0.23 -14.33
N ILE A 122 -6.67 0.62 -14.52
CA ILE A 122 -6.82 1.94 -15.14
C ILE A 122 -6.29 1.82 -16.57
N THR A 123 -7.20 1.55 -17.50
CA THR A 123 -6.88 1.08 -18.86
C THR A 123 -6.40 2.16 -19.83
N ASN A 124 -6.56 3.44 -19.52
CA ASN A 124 -6.43 4.50 -20.53
C ASN A 124 -5.07 5.21 -20.55
N ASN A 125 -4.11 4.88 -19.67
CA ASN A 125 -2.82 5.56 -19.62
C ASN A 125 -1.68 4.56 -19.68
N GLN A 126 -1.16 4.35 -20.88
CA GLN A 126 -0.01 3.46 -21.12
C GLN A 126 1.29 3.95 -20.48
N ASP A 127 1.35 5.23 -20.10
CA ASP A 127 2.57 5.88 -19.58
C ASP A 127 2.69 5.91 -18.05
N ILE A 128 1.74 5.37 -17.31
CA ILE A 128 1.72 5.39 -15.85
C ILE A 128 2.26 4.08 -15.29
N LYS A 129 3.19 4.16 -14.35
CA LYS A 129 3.60 3.00 -13.56
C LYS A 129 2.48 2.62 -12.59
N GLN A 130 1.92 1.44 -12.74
CA GLN A 130 0.80 0.98 -11.94
C GLN A 130 1.15 -0.31 -11.21
N ILE A 131 0.70 -0.41 -9.95
CA ILE A 131 0.68 -1.64 -9.17
C ILE A 131 -0.78 -1.98 -8.89
N PHE A 132 -1.19 -3.16 -9.32
CA PHE A 132 -2.51 -3.69 -8.99
C PHE A 132 -2.48 -4.32 -7.60
N LEU A 133 -3.23 -3.74 -6.68
CA LEU A 133 -3.30 -4.19 -5.29
C LEU A 133 -4.10 -5.50 -5.19
N PRO A 134 -3.61 -6.50 -4.47
CA PRO A 134 -4.29 -7.79 -4.35
C PRO A 134 -5.62 -7.65 -3.59
N MET A 135 -6.53 -8.60 -3.85
CA MET A 135 -7.81 -8.66 -3.15
C MET A 135 -7.61 -9.05 -1.68
N LEU A 136 -6.70 -9.97 -1.42
CA LEU A 136 -6.33 -10.39 -0.08
C LEU A 136 -5.14 -9.58 0.40
N PRO A 137 -5.14 -9.13 1.67
CA PRO A 137 -4.01 -8.40 2.21
C PRO A 137 -2.76 -9.27 2.22
N LEU A 138 -1.64 -8.67 1.87
CA LEU A 138 -0.33 -9.25 2.10
C LEU A 138 -0.10 -9.32 3.62
N VAL A 139 0.04 -10.52 4.15
CA VAL A 139 0.01 -10.73 5.60
C VAL A 139 1.42 -10.85 6.18
N GLY A 140 1.63 -10.17 7.30
CA GLY A 140 2.86 -10.22 8.07
C GLY A 140 4.02 -9.49 7.41
N THR A 141 5.21 -9.65 7.99
CA THR A 141 6.43 -8.99 7.53
C THR A 141 6.85 -9.44 6.13
N SER A 142 6.66 -10.72 5.82
CA SER A 142 6.98 -11.26 4.49
C SER A 142 6.13 -10.62 3.39
N GLY A 143 4.81 -10.49 3.61
CA GLY A 143 3.92 -9.84 2.65
C GLY A 143 4.24 -8.34 2.49
N GLU A 144 4.59 -7.65 3.57
CA GLU A 144 5.00 -6.25 3.51
C GLU A 144 6.33 -6.09 2.74
N ILE A 145 7.30 -7.00 2.93
CA ILE A 145 8.56 -7.03 2.17
C ILE A 145 8.28 -7.27 0.68
N GLU A 146 7.40 -8.21 0.34
CA GLU A 146 7.01 -8.50 -1.04
C GLU A 146 6.38 -7.28 -1.72
N PHE A 147 5.51 -6.57 -1.01
CA PHE A 147 4.92 -5.34 -1.51
C PHE A 147 5.95 -4.23 -1.73
N MET A 148 6.88 -4.02 -0.78
CA MET A 148 7.98 -3.08 -0.96
C MET A 148 8.89 -3.44 -2.14
N ASP A 149 9.16 -4.74 -2.36
CA ASP A 149 9.96 -5.21 -3.50
C ASP A 149 9.24 -4.95 -4.83
N CYS A 150 7.92 -5.13 -4.86
CA CYS A 150 7.10 -4.77 -6.01
C CYS A 150 7.17 -3.27 -6.32
N ILE A 151 7.05 -2.40 -5.30
CA ILE A 151 7.22 -0.94 -5.47
C ILE A 151 8.61 -0.62 -6.01
N TYR A 152 9.65 -1.19 -5.40
CA TYR A 152 11.04 -0.99 -5.83
C TYR A 152 11.24 -1.37 -7.30
N LYS A 153 10.86 -2.59 -7.67
CA LYS A 153 10.99 -3.09 -9.05
C LYS A 153 10.24 -2.23 -10.05
N THR A 154 9.02 -1.80 -9.70
CA THR A 154 8.20 -0.97 -10.57
C THR A 154 8.83 0.40 -10.78
N LEU A 155 9.35 1.05 -9.73
CA LEU A 155 10.00 2.35 -9.85
C LEU A 155 11.34 2.28 -10.60
N CYS A 156 12.12 1.21 -10.40
CA CYS A 156 13.42 1.00 -11.06
C CYS A 156 13.31 0.55 -12.52
N ARG A 157 12.13 0.17 -13.00
CA ARG A 157 11.96 -0.32 -14.37
C ARG A 157 12.41 0.73 -15.38
N ARG A 158 13.40 0.36 -16.20
CA ARG A 158 13.87 1.15 -17.34
C ARG A 158 13.08 0.69 -18.56
N GLY A 159 12.43 1.60 -19.27
CA GLY A 159 11.67 1.32 -20.48
C GLY A 159 10.44 2.22 -20.59
N GLU A 160 9.67 2.03 -21.64
CA GLU A 160 8.42 2.75 -21.85
C GLU A 160 7.58 2.66 -20.58
N LYS A 161 7.13 3.81 -20.14
CA LYS A 161 6.17 3.92 -19.06
C LYS A 161 4.97 3.09 -19.47
N GLY A 162 4.51 2.22 -18.61
CA GLY A 162 3.31 1.45 -18.87
C GLY A 162 3.45 -0.02 -18.54
N GLY A 163 2.39 -0.56 -18.12
CA GLY A 163 2.24 -1.94 -17.68
C GLY A 163 1.81 -2.03 -16.23
N ILE A 164 0.82 -2.84 -16.02
CA ILE A 164 0.31 -3.17 -14.69
C ILE A 164 1.20 -4.27 -14.13
N VAL A 165 1.71 -4.05 -12.93
CA VAL A 165 2.39 -5.09 -12.16
C VAL A 165 1.39 -5.63 -11.14
N TYR A 166 1.21 -6.92 -11.14
CA TYR A 166 0.39 -7.63 -10.15
C TYR A 166 1.27 -8.06 -8.99
N VAL A 167 0.81 -7.81 -7.78
CA VAL A 167 1.42 -8.26 -6.53
C VAL A 167 0.82 -9.62 -6.13
#